data_d32bfc645e577b451c80a1296bea7b7b
#
_entry.id   d32bfc645e577b451c80a1296bea7b7b
#
_cell.length_a   1.000
_cell.length_b   1.000
_cell.length_c   1.000
_cell.angle_alpha   90.00
_cell.angle_beta   90.00
_cell.angle_gamma   90.00
#
_symmetry.space_group_name_H-M   'P 1'
#
loop_
_entity.id
_entity.type
_entity.pdbx_description
1 polymer ?
#
loop_
_entity_poly.entity_id
_entity_poly.type
_entity_poly.pdbx_seq_one_letter_code
_entity_poly.pdbx_strand_id
1 'polypeptide(L)'
;MVDYIDMKVKADVKNALEGTSVMDTLTNEFLQVTLNEACTLQMRTLPSENGDTLFCLSKTLRGPLAESEVSIYNQDWQKIKSLSFNAQELITKPDTMSQAAFDDLRPLFEVSLVEAQLSIDQPTLTISVSPINLSNEETEKVKPLLSSRTLLWNGKEF
;
A
#
# COMPACT_ATOMS: atom_id res chain seq x y z
N MET A 1 20.10 10.68 7.87
CA MET A 1 19.64 9.29 7.63
C MET A 1 20.41 8.61 6.51
N VAL A 2 20.52 9.20 5.33
CA VAL A 2 21.21 8.57 4.17
C VAL A 2 22.64 8.16 4.51
N ASP A 3 23.42 9.03 5.13
CA ASP A 3 24.81 8.74 5.55
C ASP A 3 24.92 7.53 6.49
N TYR A 4 23.91 7.27 7.32
CA TYR A 4 23.88 6.11 8.21
C TYR A 4 23.69 4.79 7.46
N ILE A 5 22.92 4.81 6.36
CA ILE A 5 22.74 3.63 5.51
C ILE A 5 24.05 3.24 4.85
N ASP A 6 24.78 4.21 4.31
CA ASP A 6 26.08 3.98 3.67
C ASP A 6 27.11 3.41 4.66
N MET A 7 27.04 3.81 5.94
CA MET A 7 27.88 3.28 7.01
C MET A 7 27.38 1.95 7.59
N LYS A 8 26.27 1.39 7.07
CA LYS A 8 25.59 0.17 7.60
C LYS A 8 25.20 0.28 9.08
N VAL A 9 24.91 1.47 9.55
CA VAL A 9 24.41 1.76 10.89
C VAL A 9 22.89 1.98 10.81
N LYS A 10 22.16 1.68 11.89
CA LYS A 10 20.72 1.95 11.95
C LYS A 10 20.46 3.44 11.75
N ALA A 11 19.72 3.77 10.68
CA ALA A 11 19.42 5.14 10.28
C ALA A 11 18.21 5.68 11.05
N ASP A 12 18.33 5.80 12.37
CA ASP A 12 17.28 6.32 13.23
C ASP A 12 17.55 7.76 13.66
N VAL A 13 16.47 8.56 13.70
CA VAL A 13 16.52 9.93 14.20
C VAL A 13 15.28 10.23 15.04
N LYS A 14 15.44 11.06 16.05
CA LYS A 14 14.29 11.61 16.77
C LYS A 14 13.53 12.57 15.86
N ASN A 15 12.23 12.39 15.79
CA ASN A 15 11.34 13.29 15.04
C ASN A 15 10.80 14.41 15.92
N ALA A 16 10.12 15.40 15.31
CA ALA A 16 9.57 16.58 16.00
C ALA A 16 8.47 16.26 17.04
N LEU A 17 7.95 15.01 17.04
CA LEU A 17 6.93 14.55 17.97
C LEU A 17 7.53 13.66 19.07
N GLU A 18 8.85 13.77 19.33
CA GLU A 18 9.60 12.98 20.32
C GLU A 18 9.66 11.47 20.05
N GLY A 19 9.10 11.01 18.91
CA GLY A 19 9.22 9.64 18.43
C GLY A 19 10.54 9.40 17.69
N THR A 20 10.73 8.16 17.25
CA THR A 20 11.90 7.77 16.44
C THR A 20 11.45 7.42 15.04
N SER A 21 12.05 8.05 14.02
CA SER A 21 11.89 7.67 12.62
C SER A 21 13.11 6.88 12.16
N VAL A 22 12.87 5.85 11.37
CA VAL A 22 13.91 4.94 10.86
C VAL A 22 13.80 4.87 9.35
N MET A 23 14.94 5.08 8.66
CA MET A 23 15.03 4.74 7.24
C MET A 23 15.34 3.26 7.11
N ASP A 24 14.36 2.48 6.67
CA ASP A 24 14.46 1.02 6.60
C ASP A 24 15.20 0.57 5.34
N THR A 25 14.92 1.24 4.21
CA THR A 25 15.47 0.89 2.90
C THR A 25 15.65 2.14 2.06
N LEU A 26 16.77 2.20 1.34
CA LEU A 26 17.04 3.21 0.32
C LEU A 26 17.77 2.56 -0.85
N THR A 27 17.19 2.69 -2.05
CA THR A 27 17.81 2.34 -3.34
C THR A 27 17.72 3.52 -4.29
N ASN A 28 18.18 3.35 -5.52
CA ASN A 28 18.03 4.40 -6.54
C ASN A 28 16.57 4.67 -6.93
N GLU A 29 15.68 3.68 -6.72
CA GLU A 29 14.30 3.73 -7.18
C GLU A 29 13.27 3.58 -6.07
N PHE A 30 13.70 3.20 -4.86
CA PHE A 30 12.79 2.90 -3.76
C PHE A 30 13.32 3.43 -2.43
N LEU A 31 12.40 3.94 -1.62
CA LEU A 31 12.63 4.40 -0.26
C LEU A 31 11.54 3.85 0.66
N GLN A 32 11.94 3.37 1.84
CA GLN A 32 11.02 3.10 2.93
C GLN A 32 11.49 3.75 4.22
N VAL A 33 10.58 4.44 4.88
CA VAL A 33 10.80 5.08 6.19
C VAL A 33 9.67 4.70 7.13
N THR A 34 10.02 4.14 8.27
CA THR A 34 9.11 4.06 9.43
C THR A 34 9.15 5.39 10.16
N LEU A 35 8.08 6.18 10.04
CA LEU A 35 7.99 7.51 10.65
C LEU A 35 7.76 7.42 12.16
N ASN A 36 6.98 6.45 12.60
CA ASN A 36 6.73 6.09 13.99
C ASN A 36 6.10 4.68 14.04
N GLU A 37 5.75 4.19 15.22
CA GLU A 37 5.16 2.85 15.41
C GLU A 37 3.86 2.62 14.60
N ALA A 38 3.12 3.68 14.30
CA ALA A 38 1.84 3.62 13.61
C ALA A 38 1.89 4.08 12.14
N CYS A 39 3.04 4.53 11.62
CA CYS A 39 3.10 5.12 10.28
C CYS A 39 4.36 4.73 9.52
N THR A 40 4.17 4.14 8.35
CA THR A 40 5.23 3.83 7.38
C THR A 40 5.01 4.62 6.10
N LEU A 41 6.07 5.12 5.51
CA LEU A 41 6.09 5.79 4.22
C LEU A 41 6.94 4.99 3.25
N GLN A 42 6.37 4.65 2.11
CA GLN A 42 7.10 4.09 0.97
C GLN A 42 7.03 5.05 -0.21
N MET A 43 8.11 5.16 -0.95
CA MET A 43 8.17 5.92 -2.18
C MET A 43 8.92 5.12 -3.24
N ARG A 44 8.41 5.16 -4.47
CA ARG A 44 9.06 4.54 -5.63
C ARG A 44 9.00 5.46 -6.83
N THR A 45 10.08 5.48 -7.61
CA THR A 45 10.09 6.09 -8.93
C THR A 45 9.32 5.22 -9.92
N LEU A 46 8.53 5.85 -10.78
CA LEU A 46 7.74 5.21 -11.83
C LEU A 46 8.08 5.86 -13.18
N PRO A 47 8.42 5.06 -14.21
CA PRO A 47 8.61 5.60 -15.55
C PRO A 47 7.26 6.01 -16.15
N SER A 48 7.17 7.20 -16.73
CA SER A 48 6.02 7.66 -17.50
C SER A 48 6.18 7.31 -18.98
N GLU A 49 5.07 7.14 -19.70
CA GLU A 49 5.06 6.96 -21.15
C GLU A 49 5.74 8.11 -21.90
N ASN A 50 5.74 9.31 -21.33
CA ASN A 50 6.37 10.51 -21.90
C ASN A 50 7.89 10.58 -21.67
N GLY A 51 8.48 9.59 -20.98
CA GLY A 51 9.89 9.58 -20.60
C GLY A 51 10.23 10.35 -19.33
N ASP A 52 9.23 10.98 -18.68
CA ASP A 52 9.38 11.63 -17.39
C ASP A 52 9.43 10.60 -16.26
N THR A 53 9.99 10.99 -15.13
CA THR A 53 9.93 10.19 -13.89
C THR A 53 8.82 10.72 -12.99
N LEU A 54 7.96 9.82 -12.54
CA LEU A 54 6.95 10.10 -11.53
C LEU A 54 7.38 9.48 -10.19
N PHE A 55 6.79 9.95 -9.10
CA PHE A 55 6.98 9.40 -7.77
C PHE A 55 5.65 8.87 -7.24
N CYS A 56 5.60 7.58 -6.94
CA CYS A 56 4.48 6.99 -6.21
C CYS A 56 4.82 6.99 -4.71
N LEU A 57 3.94 7.55 -3.92
CA LEU A 57 4.04 7.61 -2.47
C LEU A 57 2.91 6.79 -1.86
N SER A 58 3.23 5.82 -1.03
CA SER A 58 2.27 5.08 -0.20
C SER A 58 2.55 5.39 1.27
N LYS A 59 1.60 6.03 1.93
CA LYS A 59 1.61 6.30 3.36
C LYS A 59 0.65 5.34 4.04
N THR A 60 1.17 4.43 4.84
CA THR A 60 0.38 3.41 5.55
C THR A 60 0.27 3.77 7.03
N LEU A 61 -0.96 3.88 7.51
CA LEU A 61 -1.28 3.97 8.92
C LEU A 61 -1.57 2.57 9.45
N ARG A 62 -0.90 2.21 10.55
CA ARG A 62 -1.03 0.90 11.21
C ARG A 62 -1.74 1.08 12.53
N GLY A 63 -2.95 0.53 12.59
CA GLY A 63 -3.72 0.33 13.81
C GLY A 63 -3.93 -1.19 14.03
N PRO A 64 -5.08 -1.62 14.51
CA PRO A 64 -5.46 -3.03 14.48
C PRO A 64 -5.48 -3.62 13.06
N LEU A 65 -5.81 -2.78 12.08
CA LEU A 65 -5.73 -3.04 10.64
C LEU A 65 -5.01 -1.88 9.97
N ALA A 66 -4.36 -2.15 8.83
CA ALA A 66 -3.61 -1.16 8.09
C ALA A 66 -4.46 -0.47 7.02
N GLU A 67 -4.22 0.83 6.82
CA GLU A 67 -4.83 1.63 5.76
C GLU A 67 -3.77 2.48 5.07
N SER A 68 -3.81 2.55 3.74
CA SER A 68 -2.83 3.28 2.95
C SER A 68 -3.48 4.39 2.12
N GLU A 69 -2.85 5.56 2.13
CA GLU A 69 -3.07 6.63 1.16
C GLU A 69 -1.98 6.54 0.09
N VAL A 70 -2.37 6.38 -1.18
CA VAL A 70 -1.44 6.29 -2.31
C VAL A 70 -1.61 7.50 -3.22
N SER A 71 -0.52 8.18 -3.53
CA SER A 71 -0.52 9.38 -4.36
C SER A 71 0.64 9.36 -5.36
N ILE A 72 0.42 9.94 -6.54
CA ILE A 72 1.44 10.09 -7.58
C ILE A 72 1.79 11.57 -7.71
N TYR A 73 3.09 11.87 -7.79
CA TYR A 73 3.67 13.20 -7.91
C TYR A 73 4.56 13.28 -9.15
N ASN A 74 4.70 14.49 -9.70
CA ASN A 74 5.71 14.80 -10.71
C ASN A 74 7.07 15.14 -10.07
N GLN A 75 8.06 15.50 -10.90
CA GLN A 75 9.42 15.89 -10.47
C GLN A 75 9.44 17.19 -9.66
N ASP A 76 8.43 18.05 -9.80
CA ASP A 76 8.27 19.31 -9.04
C ASP A 76 7.50 19.11 -7.72
N TRP A 77 7.28 17.86 -7.29
CA TRP A 77 6.50 17.47 -6.11
C TRP A 77 5.04 17.95 -6.14
N GLN A 78 4.50 18.19 -7.31
CA GLN A 78 3.09 18.47 -7.48
C GLN A 78 2.32 17.15 -7.54
N LYS A 79 1.29 17.02 -6.70
CA LYS A 79 0.42 15.85 -6.70
C LYS A 79 -0.38 15.82 -8.00
N ILE A 80 -0.18 14.77 -8.80
CA ILE A 80 -0.91 14.56 -10.05
C ILE A 80 -2.20 13.81 -9.81
N LYS A 81 -2.14 12.75 -8.98
CA LYS A 81 -3.26 11.83 -8.76
C LYS A 81 -3.21 11.25 -7.35
N SER A 82 -4.36 11.08 -6.73
CA SER A 82 -4.56 10.16 -5.60
C SER A 82 -5.25 8.91 -6.11
N LEU A 83 -4.75 7.74 -5.70
CA LEU A 83 -5.36 6.47 -6.05
C LEU A 83 -6.43 6.13 -5.01
N SER A 84 -7.62 5.78 -5.47
CA SER A 84 -8.68 5.24 -4.64
C SER A 84 -8.96 3.80 -5.05
N PHE A 85 -9.18 2.94 -4.08
CA PHE A 85 -9.40 1.52 -4.31
C PHE A 85 -10.80 1.14 -3.84
N ASN A 86 -11.56 0.50 -4.74
CA ASN A 86 -12.84 -0.10 -4.38
C ASN A 86 -12.60 -1.53 -3.91
N ALA A 87 -12.77 -1.79 -2.62
CA ALA A 87 -12.52 -3.10 -2.03
C ALA A 87 -13.31 -4.23 -2.72
N GLN A 88 -14.56 -3.97 -3.11
CA GLN A 88 -15.40 -4.95 -3.80
C GLN A 88 -14.91 -5.33 -5.21
N GLU A 89 -14.07 -4.51 -5.83
CA GLU A 89 -13.45 -4.79 -7.13
C GLU A 89 -12.09 -5.48 -6.99
N LEU A 90 -11.50 -5.40 -5.81
CA LEU A 90 -10.19 -5.98 -5.52
C LEU A 90 -10.26 -7.44 -5.08
N ILE A 91 -11.38 -7.87 -4.51
CA ILE A 91 -11.59 -9.28 -4.13
C ILE A 91 -11.79 -10.15 -5.35
N THR A 92 -11.26 -11.36 -5.29
CA THR A 92 -11.36 -12.35 -6.36
C THR A 92 -12.13 -13.58 -5.89
N LYS A 93 -13.08 -14.04 -6.70
CA LYS A 93 -13.83 -15.25 -6.42
C LYS A 93 -12.90 -16.48 -6.49
N PRO A 94 -12.77 -17.28 -5.42
CA PRO A 94 -12.05 -18.55 -5.49
C PRO A 94 -12.77 -19.56 -6.41
N ASP A 95 -12.00 -20.45 -7.06
CA ASP A 95 -12.58 -21.48 -7.95
C ASP A 95 -13.49 -22.45 -7.20
N THR A 96 -13.24 -22.63 -5.89
CA THR A 96 -14.05 -23.50 -5.01
C THR A 96 -15.38 -22.89 -4.59
N MET A 97 -15.63 -21.61 -4.91
CA MET A 97 -16.82 -20.85 -4.49
C MET A 97 -17.79 -20.68 -5.65
N SER A 98 -19.09 -20.91 -5.42
CA SER A 98 -20.13 -20.62 -6.41
C SER A 98 -20.29 -19.10 -6.62
N GLN A 99 -20.81 -18.70 -7.78
CA GLN A 99 -21.06 -17.29 -8.06
C GLN A 99 -22.08 -16.68 -7.07
N ALA A 100 -23.14 -17.40 -6.76
CA ALA A 100 -24.15 -16.96 -5.80
C ALA A 100 -23.55 -16.70 -4.40
N ALA A 101 -22.71 -17.62 -3.91
CA ALA A 101 -22.05 -17.43 -2.61
C ALA A 101 -21.07 -16.25 -2.62
N PHE A 102 -20.36 -15.99 -3.72
CA PHE A 102 -19.52 -14.82 -3.88
C PHE A 102 -20.32 -13.52 -3.88
N ASP A 103 -21.43 -13.48 -4.62
CA ASP A 103 -22.30 -12.30 -4.70
C ASP A 103 -22.96 -11.97 -3.34
N ASP A 104 -23.28 -12.99 -2.55
CA ASP A 104 -23.81 -12.83 -1.18
C ASP A 104 -22.76 -12.26 -0.20
N LEU A 105 -21.48 -12.60 -0.38
CA LEU A 105 -20.38 -12.13 0.49
C LEU A 105 -19.80 -10.77 0.07
N ARG A 106 -19.90 -10.42 -1.21
CA ARG A 106 -19.31 -9.19 -1.77
C ARG A 106 -19.75 -7.91 -1.04
N PRO A 107 -21.01 -7.72 -0.61
CA PRO A 107 -21.43 -6.54 0.14
C PRO A 107 -20.72 -6.36 1.48
N LEU A 108 -20.20 -7.43 2.09
CA LEU A 108 -19.45 -7.36 3.36
C LEU A 108 -18.13 -6.58 3.23
N PHE A 109 -17.67 -6.33 1.99
CA PHE A 109 -16.48 -5.54 1.69
C PHE A 109 -16.78 -4.06 1.40
N GLU A 110 -18.03 -3.61 1.54
CA GLU A 110 -18.40 -2.20 1.32
C GLU A 110 -17.63 -1.25 2.26
N VAL A 111 -17.46 -1.66 3.51
CA VAL A 111 -16.66 -0.93 4.48
C VAL A 111 -15.39 -1.73 4.76
N SER A 112 -14.29 -1.33 4.15
CA SER A 112 -13.01 -2.02 4.24
C SER A 112 -11.87 -1.03 4.31
N LEU A 113 -10.80 -1.42 5.02
CA LEU A 113 -9.51 -0.76 4.94
C LEU A 113 -8.68 -1.40 3.83
N VAL A 114 -7.89 -0.60 3.14
CA VAL A 114 -7.03 -1.05 2.04
C VAL A 114 -5.58 -0.73 2.38
N GLU A 115 -4.76 -1.75 2.52
CA GLU A 115 -3.31 -1.61 2.61
C GLU A 115 -2.70 -1.73 1.21
N ALA A 116 -1.82 -0.80 0.84
CA ALA A 116 -1.12 -0.78 -0.43
C ALA A 116 0.39 -0.65 -0.22
N GLN A 117 1.14 -1.64 -0.68
CA GLN A 117 2.59 -1.74 -0.51
C GLN A 117 3.30 -1.69 -1.86
N LEU A 118 4.28 -0.78 -1.98
CA LEU A 118 5.16 -0.68 -3.15
C LEU A 118 6.26 -1.76 -3.06
N SER A 119 6.55 -2.39 -4.18
CA SER A 119 7.67 -3.35 -4.25
C SER A 119 9.02 -2.62 -4.33
N ILE A 120 10.06 -3.24 -3.76
CA ILE A 120 11.45 -2.75 -3.84
C ILE A 120 12.02 -2.98 -5.24
N ASP A 121 11.68 -4.11 -5.88
CA ASP A 121 12.35 -4.59 -7.09
C ASP A 121 11.59 -4.25 -8.38
N GLN A 122 10.28 -4.14 -8.30
CA GLN A 122 9.40 -3.99 -9.47
C GLN A 122 8.49 -2.79 -9.31
N PRO A 123 8.08 -2.11 -10.40
CA PRO A 123 7.10 -1.05 -10.36
C PRO A 123 5.69 -1.62 -10.16
N THR A 124 5.48 -2.28 -9.02
CA THR A 124 4.22 -2.92 -8.65
C THR A 124 3.70 -2.40 -7.33
N LEU A 125 2.38 -2.44 -7.19
CA LEU A 125 1.64 -2.10 -5.99
C LEU A 125 0.85 -3.34 -5.55
N THR A 126 1.17 -3.89 -4.37
CA THR A 126 0.43 -4.99 -3.79
C THR A 126 -0.63 -4.44 -2.85
N ILE A 127 -1.88 -4.84 -3.08
CA ILE A 127 -3.05 -4.37 -2.35
C ILE A 127 -3.65 -5.51 -1.55
N SER A 128 -3.94 -5.25 -0.29
CA SER A 128 -4.66 -6.15 0.63
C SER A 128 -5.89 -5.45 1.17
N VAL A 129 -7.01 -6.15 1.19
CA VAL A 129 -8.31 -5.62 1.66
C VAL A 129 -8.67 -6.26 2.98
N SER A 130 -9.06 -5.45 3.94
CA SER A 130 -9.50 -5.87 5.26
C SER A 130 -10.91 -5.31 5.55
N PRO A 131 -11.97 -6.12 5.39
CA PRO A 131 -13.32 -5.69 5.74
C PRO A 131 -13.42 -5.48 7.26
N ILE A 132 -14.21 -4.50 7.67
CA ILE A 132 -14.42 -4.14 9.08
C ILE A 132 -15.89 -4.30 9.48
N ASN A 133 -16.13 -4.25 10.79
CA ASN A 133 -17.49 -4.36 11.36
C ASN A 133 -18.20 -5.70 11.05
N LEU A 134 -17.44 -6.77 10.86
CA LEU A 134 -17.97 -8.11 10.65
C LEU A 134 -18.16 -8.84 11.98
N SER A 135 -19.22 -9.66 12.04
CA SER A 135 -19.36 -10.68 13.08
C SER A 135 -18.30 -11.79 12.93
N ASN A 136 -18.12 -12.60 13.97
CA ASN A 136 -17.18 -13.73 13.91
C ASN A 136 -17.55 -14.72 12.78
N GLU A 137 -18.85 -14.94 12.55
CA GLU A 137 -19.33 -15.84 11.50
C GLU A 137 -19.04 -15.27 10.09
N GLU A 138 -19.27 -13.98 9.88
CA GLU A 138 -18.97 -13.30 8.62
C GLU A 138 -17.46 -13.27 8.35
N THR A 139 -16.65 -13.03 9.40
CA THR A 139 -15.17 -13.06 9.28
C THR A 139 -14.68 -14.41 8.77
N GLU A 140 -15.22 -15.53 9.28
CA GLU A 140 -14.86 -16.87 8.77
C GLU A 140 -15.29 -17.06 7.32
N LYS A 141 -16.46 -16.57 6.93
CA LYS A 141 -16.98 -16.69 5.56
C LYS A 141 -16.19 -15.90 4.52
N VAL A 142 -15.62 -14.73 4.90
CA VAL A 142 -14.85 -13.90 3.97
C VAL A 142 -13.38 -14.29 3.86
N LYS A 143 -12.83 -15.10 4.78
CA LYS A 143 -11.43 -15.55 4.75
C LYS A 143 -10.94 -16.04 3.39
N PRO A 144 -11.70 -16.87 2.64
CA PRO A 144 -11.27 -17.31 1.32
C PRO A 144 -11.13 -16.21 0.26
N LEU A 145 -11.72 -15.03 0.52
CA LEU A 145 -11.67 -13.87 -0.37
C LEU A 145 -10.54 -12.89 -0.02
N LEU A 146 -9.89 -13.06 1.15
CA LEU A 146 -8.80 -12.22 1.63
C LEU A 146 -7.48 -12.60 0.95
N SER A 147 -7.34 -12.25 -0.32
CA SER A 147 -6.10 -12.44 -1.08
C SER A 147 -5.50 -11.08 -1.46
N SER A 148 -4.17 -10.99 -1.45
CA SER A 148 -3.49 -9.81 -1.97
C SER A 148 -3.54 -9.80 -3.49
N ARG A 149 -3.71 -8.62 -4.08
CA ARG A 149 -3.66 -8.39 -5.52
C ARG A 149 -2.47 -7.51 -5.86
N THR A 150 -1.67 -7.92 -6.83
CA THR A 150 -0.55 -7.12 -7.32
C THR A 150 -0.93 -6.44 -8.62
N LEU A 151 -0.79 -5.12 -8.66
CA LEU A 151 -1.00 -4.28 -9.82
C LEU A 151 0.37 -3.89 -10.38
N LEU A 152 0.53 -3.96 -11.70
CA LEU A 152 1.75 -3.57 -12.39
C LEU A 152 1.55 -2.18 -12.99
N TRP A 153 2.52 -1.31 -12.80
CA TRP A 153 2.56 0.00 -13.46
C TRP A 153 2.78 -0.15 -14.97
N ASN A 154 1.91 0.44 -15.78
CA ASN A 154 1.96 0.35 -17.24
C ASN A 154 2.51 1.61 -17.92
N GLY A 155 3.06 2.57 -17.16
CA GLY A 155 3.52 3.89 -17.65
C GLY A 155 2.53 5.02 -17.42
N LYS A 156 1.28 4.70 -17.04
CA LYS A 156 0.18 5.65 -16.84
C LYS A 156 -0.66 5.37 -15.59
N GLU A 157 -0.88 4.09 -15.28
CA GLU A 157 -1.68 3.64 -14.14
C GLU A 157 -1.25 2.25 -13.66
N PHE A 158 -1.67 1.92 -12.43
CA PHE A 158 -1.53 0.60 -11.85
C PHE A 158 -2.70 -0.31 -12.24
#